data_e8937f6d69ea35f04745a3b73c0405bd
#
_entry.id   e8937f6d69ea35f04745a3b73c0405bd
#
_cell.length_a   1.000
_cell.length_b   1.000
_cell.length_c   1.000
_cell.angle_alpha   90.00
_cell.angle_beta   90.00
_cell.angle_gamma   90.00
#
_symmetry.space_group_name_H-M   'P 1'
#
loop_
_entity.id
_entity.type
_entity.pdbx_description
1 polymer ?
#
loop_
_entity_poly.entity_id
_entity_poly.type
_entity_poly.pdbx_seq_one_letter_code
_entity_poly.pdbx_strand_id
1 'polypeptide(L)'
;MIRPLASLHLLLAAGCGGDAANDAAAPANSSEPAAKSAAQRAPLPDTVRVRIETEAGTIVVALDARRAPLTTANFVRYVEDGRFDGTSFYRAAKTPGSEGRGFIQGGIRRDVRRSFPAILHEPTSETGIRHREGTISMARSEMGAGAIGDFFITASAMPSLDARRGSAGYAAFGRVVEGMDVVRRILDAPTVANAGRGAMRGQMLAAPVRIVRARREAEPAKAQ
;
A
#
# COMPACT_ATOMS: atom_id res chain seq x y z
N MET A 1 22.10 -43.14 -41.86
CA MET A 1 23.26 -43.14 -42.79
C MET A 1 24.09 -41.91 -42.52
N ILE A 2 25.27 -42.14 -42.00
CA ILE A 2 26.60 -41.55 -42.33
C ILE A 2 26.86 -40.13 -41.83
N ARG A 3 27.69 -40.06 -40.77
CA ARG A 3 28.65 -38.95 -40.41
C ARG A 3 29.81 -38.94 -41.45
N PRO A 4 30.64 -37.87 -41.54
CA PRO A 4 31.85 -37.69 -40.74
C PRO A 4 32.12 -36.21 -40.35
N LEU A 5 32.73 -35.86 -39.25
CA LEU A 5 34.11 -35.83 -38.72
C LEU A 5 35.15 -35.07 -39.56
N ALA A 6 35.87 -34.22 -38.84
CA ALA A 6 37.25 -33.66 -39.02
C ALA A 6 37.30 -32.14 -39.19
N SER A 7 38.21 -31.38 -38.69
CA SER A 7 39.46 -31.56 -37.92
C SER A 7 39.94 -30.22 -37.36
N LEU A 8 40.47 -30.28 -36.22
CA LEU A 8 41.46 -29.52 -35.48
C LEU A 8 42.56 -28.82 -36.29
N HIS A 9 42.83 -27.51 -36.04
CA HIS A 9 44.14 -26.91 -36.19
C HIS A 9 44.42 -25.90 -35.07
N LEU A 10 45.44 -26.21 -34.31
CA LEU A 10 46.12 -25.45 -33.25
C LEU A 10 47.23 -24.59 -33.89
N LEU A 11 47.29 -23.30 -33.55
CA LEU A 11 48.48 -22.51 -33.76
C LEU A 11 48.74 -21.59 -32.56
N LEU A 12 49.83 -21.88 -31.86
CA LEU A 12 50.45 -21.02 -30.86
C LEU A 12 51.22 -19.91 -31.57
N ALA A 13 51.12 -18.70 -31.02
CA ALA A 13 52.19 -17.68 -31.13
C ALA A 13 52.25 -16.84 -29.87
N ALA A 14 53.37 -16.88 -29.19
CA ALA A 14 53.72 -16.07 -28.03
C ALA A 14 54.18 -14.69 -28.50
N GLY A 15 53.88 -13.66 -27.72
CA GLY A 15 54.44 -12.30 -27.90
C GLY A 15 54.32 -11.52 -26.59
N CYS A 16 55.48 -11.29 -25.96
CA CYS A 16 55.67 -10.49 -24.75
C CYS A 16 55.48 -8.99 -24.98
N GLY A 17 55.06 -8.29 -23.94
CA GLY A 17 55.64 -6.97 -23.62
C GLY A 17 54.66 -5.81 -23.49
N GLY A 18 54.64 -5.19 -22.34
CA GLY A 18 54.26 -3.78 -22.21
C GLY A 18 53.29 -3.45 -21.04
N ASP A 19 53.89 -3.19 -19.87
CA ASP A 19 53.25 -2.48 -18.77
C ASP A 19 52.71 -1.13 -19.21
N ALA A 20 51.48 -0.85 -18.90
CA ALA A 20 50.97 0.50 -18.66
C ALA A 20 49.78 0.42 -17.69
N ALA A 21 50.05 0.76 -16.45
CA ALA A 21 49.04 1.07 -15.46
C ALA A 21 48.14 2.18 -15.98
N ASN A 22 46.83 1.88 -16.09
CA ASN A 22 45.84 2.92 -16.22
C ASN A 22 44.79 2.71 -15.11
N ASP A 23 45.04 3.45 -14.05
CA ASP A 23 44.19 3.58 -12.87
C ASP A 23 42.95 4.37 -13.31
N ALA A 24 41.91 3.66 -13.76
CA ALA A 24 40.60 4.22 -14.02
C ALA A 24 39.69 3.86 -12.84
N ALA A 25 39.67 4.77 -11.86
CA ALA A 25 38.68 4.76 -10.79
C ALA A 25 37.28 4.65 -11.36
N ALA A 26 36.61 3.53 -11.10
CA ALA A 26 35.17 3.36 -11.34
C ALA A 26 34.40 4.36 -10.46
N PRO A 27 33.39 5.06 -11.00
CA PRO A 27 32.58 5.93 -10.17
C PRO A 27 31.82 5.06 -9.15
N ALA A 28 32.08 5.31 -7.87
CA ALA A 28 31.31 4.77 -6.77
C ALA A 28 29.83 5.17 -6.95
N ASN A 29 29.02 4.21 -7.30
CA ASN A 29 27.59 4.39 -7.47
C ASN A 29 26.98 4.55 -6.08
N SER A 30 26.72 5.80 -5.70
CA SER A 30 26.09 6.22 -4.46
C SER A 30 24.58 5.87 -4.46
N SER A 31 24.27 4.59 -4.25
CA SER A 31 22.91 4.09 -4.04
C SER A 31 22.60 3.90 -2.54
N GLU A 32 22.94 4.88 -1.70
CA GLU A 32 22.69 4.86 -0.27
C GLU A 32 22.02 6.12 0.29
N PRO A 33 20.76 6.46 -0.10
CA PRO A 33 19.95 7.28 0.79
C PRO A 33 18.64 6.62 1.28
N ALA A 34 18.17 5.54 0.65
CA ALA A 34 16.86 4.97 0.97
C ALA A 34 16.83 4.06 2.22
N ALA A 35 17.93 3.36 2.51
CA ALA A 35 18.01 2.45 3.65
C ALA A 35 18.18 3.17 5.00
N LYS A 36 18.84 4.33 5.03
CA LYS A 36 19.04 5.11 6.26
C LYS A 36 17.75 5.76 6.78
N SER A 37 16.77 6.04 5.93
CA SER A 37 15.52 6.70 6.31
C SER A 37 14.58 5.84 7.16
N ALA A 38 14.61 4.51 7.03
CA ALA A 38 13.71 3.62 7.78
C ALA A 38 14.15 3.37 9.23
N ALA A 39 15.48 3.39 9.49
CA ALA A 39 16.05 3.10 10.81
C ALA A 39 16.04 4.28 11.78
N GLN A 40 15.70 5.50 11.32
CA GLN A 40 15.80 6.74 12.11
C GLN A 40 14.44 7.38 12.47
N ARG A 41 13.31 6.74 12.15
CA ARG A 41 12.01 7.28 12.54
C ARG A 41 11.75 7.01 14.01
N ALA A 42 11.39 8.05 14.76
CA ALA A 42 10.98 7.91 16.15
C ALA A 42 9.81 6.92 16.29
N PRO A 43 9.73 6.19 17.41
CA PRO A 43 8.58 5.32 17.67
C PRO A 43 7.26 6.10 17.55
N LEU A 44 6.27 5.45 16.95
CA LEU A 44 4.94 6.05 16.84
C LEU A 44 4.24 6.03 18.22
N PRO A 45 3.42 7.03 18.54
CA PRO A 45 2.51 6.95 19.68
C PRO A 45 1.47 5.85 19.47
N ASP A 46 0.86 5.37 20.55
CA ASP A 46 -0.14 4.29 20.53
C ASP A 46 -1.26 4.53 19.51
N THR A 47 -1.63 5.80 19.33
CA THR A 47 -2.62 6.23 18.35
C THR A 47 -2.05 7.35 17.48
N VAL A 48 -2.13 7.18 16.16
CA VAL A 48 -1.72 8.21 15.19
C VAL A 48 -2.93 8.71 14.42
N ARG A 49 -3.18 10.02 14.48
CA ARG A 49 -4.24 10.62 13.67
C ARG A 49 -3.68 11.04 12.30
N VAL A 50 -4.43 10.73 11.25
CA VAL A 50 -4.10 11.12 9.88
C VAL A 50 -5.31 11.76 9.23
N ARG A 51 -5.11 12.96 8.69
CA ARG A 51 -6.07 13.71 7.88
C ARG A 51 -5.84 13.40 6.42
N ILE A 52 -6.89 12.92 5.75
CA ILE A 52 -6.93 12.63 4.31
C ILE A 52 -7.87 13.65 3.69
N GLU A 53 -7.32 14.64 2.99
CA GLU A 53 -8.08 15.65 2.27
C GLU A 53 -8.38 15.14 0.86
N THR A 54 -9.64 15.15 0.48
CA THR A 54 -10.12 14.71 -0.83
C THR A 54 -10.96 15.77 -1.50
N GLU A 55 -11.19 15.64 -2.80
CA GLU A 55 -12.13 16.52 -3.53
C GLU A 55 -13.58 16.36 -3.07
N ALA A 56 -13.91 15.25 -2.39
CA ALA A 56 -15.24 15.02 -1.82
C ALA A 56 -15.37 15.50 -0.35
N GLY A 57 -14.27 15.96 0.27
CA GLY A 57 -14.21 16.38 1.67
C GLY A 57 -13.06 15.71 2.42
N THR A 58 -13.00 15.95 3.72
CA THR A 58 -11.94 15.47 4.60
C THR A 58 -12.38 14.23 5.36
N ILE A 59 -11.48 13.24 5.45
CA ILE A 59 -11.62 12.04 6.28
C ILE A 59 -10.47 12.05 7.28
N VAL A 60 -10.76 11.92 8.58
CA VAL A 60 -9.74 11.74 9.61
C VAL A 60 -9.82 10.33 10.16
N VAL A 61 -8.66 9.66 10.19
CA VAL A 61 -8.53 8.31 10.73
C VAL A 61 -7.64 8.30 11.96
N ALA A 62 -8.01 7.53 12.98
CA ALA A 62 -7.18 7.20 14.11
C ALA A 62 -6.62 5.78 13.90
N LEU A 63 -5.30 5.68 13.77
CA LEU A 63 -4.56 4.45 13.54
C LEU A 63 -4.08 3.88 14.87
N ASP A 64 -4.18 2.58 15.07
CA ASP A 64 -3.81 1.88 16.30
C ASP A 64 -2.41 1.27 16.16
N ALA A 65 -1.38 2.06 16.47
CA ALA A 65 0.01 1.62 16.40
C ALA A 65 0.37 0.59 17.48
N ARG A 66 -0.39 0.55 18.57
CA ARG A 66 -0.16 -0.43 19.65
C ARG A 66 -0.57 -1.83 19.22
N ARG A 67 -1.71 -2.01 18.54
CA ARG A 67 -2.23 -3.32 18.14
C ARG A 67 -1.79 -3.76 16.75
N ALA A 68 -1.59 -2.81 15.82
CA ALA A 68 -1.15 -3.06 14.45
C ALA A 68 0.08 -2.19 14.12
N PRO A 69 1.24 -2.41 14.78
CA PRO A 69 2.40 -1.56 14.67
C PRO A 69 3.01 -1.53 13.27
N LEU A 70 3.15 -2.67 12.62
CA LEU A 70 3.77 -2.75 11.28
C LEU A 70 2.90 -2.09 10.22
N THR A 71 1.60 -2.36 10.26
CA THR A 71 0.63 -1.80 9.32
C THR A 71 0.50 -0.29 9.48
N THR A 72 0.41 0.18 10.74
CA THR A 72 0.35 1.60 11.05
C THR A 72 1.63 2.32 10.62
N ALA A 73 2.80 1.78 10.94
CA ALA A 73 4.08 2.38 10.55
C ALA A 73 4.23 2.46 9.02
N ASN A 74 3.83 1.42 8.30
CA ASN A 74 3.82 1.42 6.85
C ASN A 74 2.92 2.54 6.29
N PHE A 75 1.67 2.63 6.76
CA PHE A 75 0.74 3.65 6.29
C PHE A 75 1.24 5.07 6.59
N VAL A 76 1.73 5.30 7.82
CA VAL A 76 2.32 6.59 8.22
C VAL A 76 3.51 6.96 7.34
N ARG A 77 4.35 5.99 6.98
CA ARG A 77 5.46 6.21 6.04
C ARG A 77 4.98 6.72 4.67
N TYR A 78 3.89 6.14 4.12
CA TYR A 78 3.29 6.64 2.87
C TYR A 78 2.77 8.07 3.02
N VAL A 79 2.19 8.40 4.18
CA VAL A 79 1.68 9.75 4.50
C VAL A 79 2.82 10.76 4.61
N GLU A 80 3.86 10.45 5.39
CA GLU A 80 5.00 11.35 5.64
C GLU A 80 5.83 11.60 4.38
N ASP A 81 6.00 10.57 3.52
CA ASP A 81 6.70 10.70 2.25
C ASP A 81 5.80 11.28 1.12
N GLY A 82 4.56 11.71 1.45
CA GLY A 82 3.62 12.32 0.48
C GLY A 82 3.19 11.37 -0.65
N ARG A 83 3.31 10.05 -0.48
CA ARG A 83 3.05 9.09 -1.55
C ARG A 83 1.57 8.89 -1.87
N PHE A 84 0.68 9.34 -0.99
CA PHE A 84 -0.76 9.37 -1.25
C PHE A 84 -1.21 10.66 -1.94
N ASP A 85 -0.38 11.72 -1.97
CA ASP A 85 -0.76 13.00 -2.55
C ASP A 85 -0.98 12.83 -4.07
N GLY A 86 -2.12 13.32 -4.54
CA GLY A 86 -2.54 13.21 -5.94
C GLY A 86 -3.01 11.82 -6.35
N THR A 87 -3.04 10.82 -5.47
CA THR A 87 -3.68 9.52 -5.72
C THR A 87 -5.21 9.63 -5.60
N SER A 88 -5.95 8.53 -5.57
CA SER A 88 -7.42 8.60 -5.52
C SER A 88 -8.05 7.43 -4.78
N PHE A 89 -9.27 7.64 -4.29
CA PHE A 89 -10.23 6.56 -4.14
C PHE A 89 -10.75 6.20 -5.53
N TYR A 90 -10.53 4.98 -5.96
CA TYR A 90 -10.81 4.53 -7.32
C TYR A 90 -11.87 3.43 -7.40
N ARG A 91 -12.28 2.88 -6.26
CA ARG A 91 -13.22 1.76 -6.17
C ARG A 91 -14.24 1.98 -5.06
N ALA A 92 -15.49 1.71 -5.38
CA ALA A 92 -16.61 1.63 -4.46
C ALA A 92 -17.22 0.22 -4.56
N ALA A 93 -16.91 -0.63 -3.58
CA ALA A 93 -17.39 -2.00 -3.52
C ALA A 93 -18.67 -2.05 -2.70
N LYS A 94 -19.81 -1.86 -3.37
CA LYS A 94 -21.14 -1.91 -2.76
C LYS A 94 -21.57 -3.36 -2.50
N THR A 95 -22.24 -3.61 -1.38
CA THR A 95 -22.85 -4.91 -1.11
C THR A 95 -24.15 -5.02 -1.91
N PRO A 96 -24.31 -6.01 -2.81
CA PRO A 96 -25.52 -6.17 -3.60
C PRO A 96 -26.78 -6.26 -2.72
N GLY A 97 -27.83 -5.55 -3.10
CA GLY A 97 -29.11 -5.56 -2.36
C GLY A 97 -29.09 -4.87 -1.00
N SER A 98 -28.05 -4.11 -0.69
CA SER A 98 -27.92 -3.44 0.62
C SER A 98 -27.35 -2.03 0.43
N GLU A 99 -28.21 -1.01 0.47
CA GLU A 99 -27.81 0.39 0.35
C GLU A 99 -26.86 0.81 1.49
N GLY A 100 -25.91 1.69 1.19
CA GLY A 100 -24.95 2.22 2.16
C GLY A 100 -23.97 1.20 2.73
N ARG A 101 -24.00 -0.07 2.28
CA ARG A 101 -23.11 -1.13 2.76
C ARG A 101 -22.00 -1.44 1.75
N GLY A 102 -20.80 -1.60 2.27
CA GLY A 102 -19.64 -1.86 1.44
C GLY A 102 -18.40 -1.17 1.95
N PHE A 103 -17.46 -0.89 1.05
CA PHE A 103 -16.23 -0.15 1.34
C PHE A 103 -15.75 0.67 0.13
N ILE A 104 -14.98 1.70 0.42
CA ILE A 104 -14.24 2.46 -0.59
C ILE A 104 -12.77 2.06 -0.54
N GLN A 105 -12.10 1.99 -1.69
CA GLN A 105 -10.69 1.63 -1.77
C GLN A 105 -9.92 2.70 -2.55
N GLY A 106 -8.78 3.08 -2.00
CA GLY A 106 -7.86 4.05 -2.58
C GLY A 106 -6.41 3.70 -2.31
N GLY A 107 -5.52 4.60 -2.71
CA GLY A 107 -4.09 4.46 -2.51
C GLY A 107 -3.30 4.58 -3.80
N ILE A 108 -2.13 3.96 -3.85
CA ILE A 108 -1.16 4.12 -4.94
C ILE A 108 -1.53 3.36 -6.22
N ARG A 109 -2.58 2.55 -6.21
CA ARG A 109 -3.07 1.75 -7.34
C ARG A 109 -1.96 0.93 -8.02
N ARG A 110 -1.09 0.30 -7.21
CA ARG A 110 0.08 -0.47 -7.66
C ARG A 110 1.12 0.33 -8.48
N ASP A 111 1.18 1.65 -8.33
CA ASP A 111 2.27 2.43 -8.93
C ASP A 111 3.59 2.05 -8.24
N VAL A 112 4.43 1.31 -8.96
CA VAL A 112 5.72 0.83 -8.45
C VAL A 112 6.66 1.96 -8.02
N ARG A 113 6.54 3.15 -8.64
CA ARG A 113 7.34 4.33 -8.28
C ARG A 113 6.96 4.91 -6.92
N ARG A 114 5.74 4.64 -6.48
CA ARG A 114 5.21 5.04 -5.16
C ARG A 114 5.29 3.92 -4.13
N SER A 115 5.62 2.69 -4.55
CA SER A 115 5.62 1.53 -3.68
C SER A 115 6.82 1.51 -2.73
N PHE A 116 6.57 1.03 -1.51
CA PHE A 116 7.61 0.50 -0.62
C PHE A 116 7.56 -1.03 -0.67
N PRO A 117 8.61 -1.71 -0.17
CA PRO A 117 8.54 -3.16 0.03
C PRO A 117 7.31 -3.56 0.85
N ALA A 118 6.74 -4.71 0.51
CA ALA A 118 5.60 -5.25 1.24
C ALA A 118 5.97 -5.57 2.69
N ILE A 119 5.03 -5.37 3.60
CA ILE A 119 5.17 -5.65 5.03
C ILE A 119 4.53 -6.99 5.37
N LEU A 120 4.91 -7.57 6.51
CA LEU A 120 4.24 -8.72 7.09
C LEU A 120 2.77 -8.39 7.38
N HIS A 121 1.92 -9.38 7.19
CA HIS A 121 0.49 -9.26 7.44
C HIS A 121 0.19 -9.35 8.93
N GLU A 122 -0.60 -8.41 9.45
CA GLU A 122 -1.12 -8.39 10.82
C GLU A 122 -2.61 -8.74 10.79
N PRO A 123 -2.99 -10.01 10.92
CA PRO A 123 -4.39 -10.43 10.80
C PRO A 123 -5.23 -9.96 11.99
N THR A 124 -6.55 -9.82 11.78
CA THR A 124 -7.48 -9.40 12.83
C THR A 124 -7.58 -10.40 13.99
N SER A 125 -7.15 -11.65 13.79
CA SER A 125 -7.03 -12.66 14.86
C SER A 125 -5.93 -12.36 15.87
N GLU A 126 -4.89 -11.64 15.46
CA GLU A 126 -3.77 -11.22 16.31
C GLU A 126 -3.99 -9.82 16.88
N THR A 127 -4.38 -8.88 16.02
CA THR A 127 -4.58 -7.48 16.43
C THR A 127 -5.87 -7.24 17.22
N GLY A 128 -6.89 -8.10 17.06
CA GLY A 128 -8.22 -7.91 17.63
C GLY A 128 -9.02 -6.76 17.01
N ILE A 129 -8.50 -6.09 15.98
CA ILE A 129 -9.19 -4.98 15.30
C ILE A 129 -10.11 -5.56 14.24
N ARG A 130 -11.43 -5.49 14.48
CA ARG A 130 -12.46 -6.05 13.60
C ARG A 130 -12.90 -5.05 12.54
N HIS A 131 -13.36 -5.58 11.38
CA HIS A 131 -13.97 -4.77 10.33
C HIS A 131 -15.39 -4.34 10.69
N ARG A 132 -15.48 -3.26 11.47
CA ARG A 132 -16.71 -2.54 11.80
C ARG A 132 -16.91 -1.38 10.82
N GLU A 133 -18.01 -0.65 10.93
CA GLU A 133 -18.16 0.62 10.21
C GLU A 133 -17.00 1.58 10.51
N GLY A 134 -16.48 2.23 9.47
CA GLY A 134 -15.37 3.17 9.56
C GLY A 134 -13.99 2.51 9.71
N THR A 135 -13.85 1.18 9.72
CA THR A 135 -12.54 0.55 9.83
C THR A 135 -11.69 0.82 8.60
N ILE A 136 -10.46 1.32 8.81
CA ILE A 136 -9.42 1.39 7.78
C ILE A 136 -8.58 0.12 7.81
N SER A 137 -8.33 -0.46 6.63
CA SER A 137 -7.63 -1.72 6.46
C SER A 137 -6.77 -1.72 5.20
N MET A 138 -5.65 -2.44 5.19
CA MET A 138 -4.81 -2.55 4.01
C MET A 138 -5.42 -3.48 2.98
N ALA A 139 -5.45 -3.01 1.73
CA ALA A 139 -5.75 -3.86 0.59
C ALA A 139 -4.50 -4.66 0.20
N ARG A 140 -4.72 -5.89 -0.25
CA ARG A 140 -3.67 -6.76 -0.79
C ARG A 140 -4.07 -7.30 -2.15
N SER A 141 -3.08 -7.54 -3.00
CA SER A 141 -3.34 -7.94 -4.39
C SER A 141 -3.79 -9.38 -4.52
N GLU A 142 -3.22 -10.29 -3.72
CA GLU A 142 -3.49 -11.72 -3.76
C GLU A 142 -3.21 -12.37 -2.40
N MET A 143 -3.68 -13.61 -2.20
CA MET A 143 -3.40 -14.37 -0.99
C MET A 143 -1.88 -14.59 -0.85
N GLY A 144 -1.33 -14.20 0.31
CA GLY A 144 0.09 -14.33 0.62
C GLY A 144 0.97 -13.13 0.26
N ALA A 145 0.54 -12.21 -0.60
CA ALA A 145 1.25 -10.97 -0.80
C ALA A 145 1.02 -10.03 0.38
N GLY A 146 2.10 -9.46 0.93
CA GLY A 146 2.02 -8.42 1.95
C GLY A 146 1.33 -7.16 1.44
N ALA A 147 0.86 -6.33 2.37
CA ALA A 147 0.28 -5.04 2.05
C ALA A 147 1.35 -4.09 1.51
N ILE A 148 1.00 -3.30 0.50
CA ILE A 148 1.90 -2.28 -0.08
C ILE A 148 1.35 -0.90 0.29
N GLY A 149 0.62 -0.23 -0.59
CA GLY A 149 0.16 1.15 -0.37
C GLY A 149 -1.30 1.39 -0.76
N ASP A 150 -2.06 0.33 -1.03
CA ASP A 150 -3.50 0.44 -1.24
C ASP A 150 -4.25 0.11 0.06
N PHE A 151 -5.31 0.85 0.35
CA PHE A 151 -6.11 0.70 1.56
C PHE A 151 -7.60 0.83 1.25
N PHE A 152 -8.44 0.40 2.17
CA PHE A 152 -9.88 0.59 2.07
C PHE A 152 -10.48 1.02 3.41
N ILE A 153 -11.65 1.66 3.34
CA ILE A 153 -12.43 2.08 4.50
C ILE A 153 -13.83 1.49 4.38
N THR A 154 -14.25 0.76 5.40
CA THR A 154 -15.59 0.12 5.43
C THR A 154 -16.67 1.15 5.77
N ALA A 155 -17.77 1.15 5.02
CA ALA A 155 -18.94 1.97 5.31
C ALA A 155 -19.99 1.25 6.18
N SER A 156 -19.76 -0.04 6.47
CA SER A 156 -20.59 -0.87 7.34
C SER A 156 -19.74 -1.95 7.99
N ALA A 157 -20.31 -2.68 8.96
CA ALA A 157 -19.65 -3.87 9.50
C ALA A 157 -19.51 -4.95 8.41
N MET A 158 -18.29 -5.47 8.26
CA MET A 158 -17.91 -6.47 7.24
C MET A 158 -17.09 -7.62 7.85
N PRO A 159 -17.69 -8.47 8.71
CA PRO A 159 -16.96 -9.54 9.39
C PRO A 159 -16.38 -10.60 8.44
N SER A 160 -16.85 -10.66 7.20
CA SER A 160 -16.28 -11.51 6.15
C SER A 160 -14.84 -11.15 5.77
N LEU A 161 -14.39 -9.92 6.08
CA LEU A 161 -13.04 -9.43 5.86
C LEU A 161 -12.08 -9.77 7.02
N ASP A 162 -12.61 -10.18 8.17
CA ASP A 162 -11.80 -10.62 9.31
C ASP A 162 -11.12 -11.96 9.05
N ALA A 163 -10.00 -12.17 9.73
CA ALA A 163 -9.32 -13.45 9.75
C ALA A 163 -10.22 -14.54 10.34
N ARG A 164 -10.23 -15.71 9.70
CA ARG A 164 -10.97 -16.89 10.13
C ARG A 164 -10.25 -18.15 9.65
N ARG A 165 -10.70 -19.32 10.13
CA ARG A 165 -10.13 -20.61 9.69
C ARG A 165 -10.09 -20.68 8.15
N GLY A 166 -8.90 -20.90 7.60
CA GLY A 166 -8.66 -20.95 6.15
C GLY A 166 -8.58 -19.60 5.43
N SER A 167 -8.63 -18.46 6.16
CA SER A 167 -8.46 -17.13 5.57
C SER A 167 -7.75 -16.18 6.52
N ALA A 168 -6.64 -15.62 6.09
CA ALA A 168 -5.92 -14.59 6.85
C ALA A 168 -6.66 -13.24 6.95
N GLY A 169 -7.76 -13.06 6.20
CA GLY A 169 -8.50 -11.80 6.18
C GLY A 169 -7.67 -10.62 5.69
N TYR A 170 -8.00 -9.42 6.13
CA TYR A 170 -7.28 -8.18 5.83
C TYR A 170 -6.73 -7.57 7.12
N ALA A 171 -5.66 -6.77 7.00
CA ALA A 171 -5.03 -6.12 8.13
C ALA A 171 -5.77 -4.82 8.47
N ALA A 172 -6.71 -4.89 9.39
CA ALA A 172 -7.36 -3.72 9.97
C ALA A 172 -6.41 -3.05 10.97
N PHE A 173 -6.25 -1.72 10.88
CA PHE A 173 -5.24 -1.01 11.68
C PHE A 173 -5.72 0.34 12.24
N GLY A 174 -7.01 0.67 12.12
CA GLY A 174 -7.57 1.91 12.65
C GLY A 174 -9.01 2.12 12.27
N ARG A 175 -9.49 3.33 12.51
CA ARG A 175 -10.87 3.70 12.22
C ARG A 175 -11.00 5.17 11.83
N VAL A 176 -12.04 5.49 11.07
CA VAL A 176 -12.48 6.87 10.83
C VAL A 176 -13.01 7.46 12.14
N VAL A 177 -12.57 8.67 12.44
CA VAL A 177 -13.04 9.46 13.59
C VAL A 177 -13.81 10.71 13.16
N GLU A 178 -13.58 11.19 11.91
CA GLU A 178 -14.30 12.31 11.31
C GLU A 178 -14.47 12.02 9.80
N GLY A 179 -15.58 12.43 9.19
CA GLY A 179 -15.81 12.35 7.75
C GLY A 179 -16.42 11.04 7.25
N MET A 180 -17.20 10.31 8.08
CA MET A 180 -17.94 9.13 7.61
C MET A 180 -18.99 9.45 6.54
N ASP A 181 -19.54 10.67 6.52
CA ASP A 181 -20.41 11.16 5.46
C ASP A 181 -19.67 11.23 4.11
N VAL A 182 -18.39 11.65 4.13
CA VAL A 182 -17.52 11.65 2.93
C VAL A 182 -17.30 10.21 2.43
N VAL A 183 -17.03 9.26 3.34
CA VAL A 183 -16.88 7.84 3.00
C VAL A 183 -18.13 7.31 2.32
N ARG A 184 -19.32 7.58 2.87
CA ARG A 184 -20.61 7.17 2.29
C ARG A 184 -20.85 7.84 0.94
N ARG A 185 -20.61 9.14 0.81
CA ARG A 185 -20.73 9.86 -0.45
C ARG A 185 -19.86 9.26 -1.56
N ILE A 186 -18.62 8.87 -1.25
CA ILE A 186 -17.72 8.21 -2.19
C ILE A 186 -18.24 6.79 -2.52
N LEU A 187 -18.76 6.05 -1.53
CA LEU A 187 -19.34 4.73 -1.76
C LEU A 187 -20.54 4.79 -2.73
N ASP A 188 -21.40 5.80 -2.56
CA ASP A 188 -22.64 5.96 -3.34
C ASP A 188 -22.36 6.47 -4.77
N ALA A 189 -21.16 7.00 -5.04
CA ALA A 189 -20.81 7.53 -6.35
C ALA A 189 -20.98 6.48 -7.47
N PRO A 190 -21.25 6.92 -8.71
CA PRO A 190 -21.44 6.04 -9.85
C PRO A 190 -20.21 5.17 -10.13
N THR A 191 -20.45 3.90 -10.50
CA THR A 191 -19.43 2.96 -10.94
C THR A 191 -19.65 2.52 -12.38
N VAL A 192 -18.58 2.07 -13.05
CA VAL A 192 -18.63 1.60 -14.45
C VAL A 192 -18.84 0.09 -14.48
N ALA A 193 -19.97 -0.36 -15.01
CA ALA A 193 -20.41 -1.76 -14.98
C ALA A 193 -19.38 -2.76 -15.54
N ASN A 194 -18.65 -2.41 -16.57
CA ASN A 194 -17.69 -3.29 -17.25
C ASN A 194 -16.22 -3.00 -16.87
N ALA A 195 -15.94 -2.01 -16.01
CA ALA A 195 -14.60 -1.70 -15.56
C ALA A 195 -14.16 -2.61 -14.39
N GLY A 196 -12.85 -2.84 -14.29
CA GLY A 196 -12.27 -3.75 -13.33
C GLY A 196 -12.20 -5.20 -13.83
N ARG A 197 -11.46 -6.05 -13.10
CA ARG A 197 -11.29 -7.48 -13.40
C ARG A 197 -11.67 -8.33 -12.18
N GLY A 198 -12.14 -9.55 -12.43
CA GLY A 198 -12.50 -10.48 -11.36
C GLY A 198 -13.49 -9.85 -10.37
N ALA A 199 -13.23 -9.97 -9.08
CA ALA A 199 -14.07 -9.44 -8.01
C ALA A 199 -14.23 -7.91 -8.00
N MET A 200 -13.43 -7.17 -8.78
CA MET A 200 -13.52 -5.71 -8.88
C MET A 200 -14.39 -5.24 -10.05
N ARG A 201 -14.88 -6.15 -10.90
CA ARG A 201 -15.72 -5.79 -12.04
C ARG A 201 -16.99 -5.08 -11.59
N GLY A 202 -17.31 -3.95 -12.21
CA GLY A 202 -18.48 -3.14 -11.86
C GLY A 202 -18.33 -2.27 -10.61
N GLN A 203 -17.14 -2.26 -9.99
CA GLN A 203 -16.91 -1.53 -8.75
C GLN A 203 -15.94 -0.35 -8.91
N MET A 204 -15.44 -0.12 -10.13
CA MET A 204 -14.56 1.01 -10.37
C MET A 204 -15.37 2.29 -10.51
N LEU A 205 -15.00 3.32 -9.75
CA LEU A 205 -15.65 4.64 -9.81
C LEU A 205 -15.56 5.21 -11.22
N ALA A 206 -16.66 5.75 -11.72
CA ALA A 206 -16.72 6.44 -13.01
C ALA A 206 -15.83 7.69 -13.00
N ALA A 207 -15.83 8.42 -11.87
CA ALA A 207 -14.93 9.51 -11.57
C ALA A 207 -14.18 9.17 -10.26
N PRO A 208 -12.90 8.72 -10.31
CA PRO A 208 -12.10 8.51 -9.11
C PRO A 208 -11.99 9.80 -8.30
N VAL A 209 -12.21 9.72 -6.98
CA VAL A 209 -12.13 10.88 -6.09
C VAL A 209 -10.68 11.09 -5.67
N ARG A 210 -10.09 12.22 -6.08
CA ARG A 210 -8.69 12.52 -5.81
C ARG A 210 -8.44 12.73 -4.32
N ILE A 211 -7.35 12.14 -3.82
CA ILE A 211 -6.73 12.46 -2.54
C ILE A 211 -5.80 13.65 -2.81
N VAL A 212 -6.19 14.83 -2.33
CA VAL A 212 -5.40 16.05 -2.51
C VAL A 212 -4.09 15.92 -1.76
N ARG A 213 -4.19 15.53 -0.48
CA ARG A 213 -3.04 15.23 0.37
C ARG A 213 -3.45 14.40 1.59
N ALA A 214 -2.48 13.68 2.16
CA ALA A 214 -2.62 13.01 3.44
C ALA A 214 -1.52 13.49 4.40
N ARG A 215 -1.89 13.89 5.62
CA ARG A 215 -0.94 14.42 6.62
C ARG A 215 -1.24 13.84 7.99
N ARG A 216 -0.18 13.55 8.74
CA ARG A 216 -0.28 13.24 10.16
C ARG A 216 -0.73 14.50 10.90
N GLU A 217 -1.72 14.38 11.77
CA GLU A 217 -2.09 15.47 12.67
C GLU A 217 -1.12 15.53 13.86
N ALA A 218 -0.85 16.72 14.34
CA ALA A 218 -0.14 16.88 15.60
C ALA A 218 -0.98 16.21 16.71
N GLU A 219 -0.31 15.57 17.66
CA GLU A 219 -0.99 15.03 18.84
C GLU A 219 -1.63 16.22 19.59
N PRO A 220 -2.94 16.15 19.92
CA PRO A 220 -3.52 17.21 20.74
C PRO A 220 -2.71 17.30 22.03
N ALA A 221 -2.28 18.52 22.38
CA ALA A 221 -1.58 18.77 23.61
C ALA A 221 -2.40 18.12 24.74
N LYS A 222 -1.77 17.24 25.54
CA LYS A 222 -2.44 16.67 26.71
C LYS A 222 -2.92 17.84 27.55
N ALA A 223 -4.23 17.94 27.72
CA ALA A 223 -4.79 18.85 28.71
C ALA A 223 -4.17 18.47 30.06
N GLN A 224 -3.41 19.39 30.63
CA GLN A 224 -2.83 19.26 31.97
C GLN A 224 -3.94 19.32 33.02
#